data_0b9bdfd67e586398e11652b50daa9da8
#
_entry.id   0b9bdfd67e586398e11652b50daa9da8
#
_cell.length_a   1.000
_cell.length_b   1.000
_cell.length_c   1.000
_cell.angle_alpha   90.00
_cell.angle_beta   90.00
_cell.angle_gamma   90.00
#
_symmetry.space_group_name_H-M   'P 1'
#
loop_
_entity.id
_entity.type
_entity.pdbx_description
1 polymer ?
#
loop_
_entity_poly.entity_id
_entity_poly.type
_entity_poly.pdbx_seq_one_letter_code
_entity_poly.pdbx_strand_id
1 'polypeptide(L)'
;VFELHHLSAQELWDWIRRGEATALEVTEHYLARVERLDAGLGAFVTVTADVARARADRLGHLVPTSRPLWGLPSADKDLYDRAGVPTRNGTASLPERPASADHPLVAALDAAGTVSLGKTASPEFGMSSSSETRLGVTRNPYDTTRAPGGSSSGAAVAVAAGLVPAAVGSDGGGSVRIPAAATGLVGLKPSRGRVPSMPGRSGVGGLSVAGPLTRSVADAGMLLDALVAPTGLPEPSPYALVTPDVGEGPFTAAAVRGEGRFVVGVLEGSPWDDTVDVVVDPAARAAVEAAVRVLGEVGHGVEDVRMPRVPYAEAFRVAWESSAARLPQVPGIDLSSLTPLVAWLVARGQALSGTQVLEAMSTLDSFSTTLIGAFDRFDAVLTPTLAMTPRPIGWYGDDPDEDFRRQCAYSPWTSMANVSGLPAITLPVGVTDEDHPDGGGLPMGVQLIGRPGGERVLLAMGAQLERRLRWQRRHPAAWTA
;
A
#
# COMPACT_ATOMS: atom_id res chain seq x y z
N VAL A 1 -8.58 18.72 -23.08
CA VAL A 1 -7.78 19.77 -22.41
C VAL A 1 -6.76 19.06 -21.53
N PHE A 2 -5.51 19.52 -21.55
CA PHE A 2 -4.45 19.00 -20.68
C PHE A 2 -4.63 19.59 -19.28
N GLU A 3 -4.53 18.74 -18.25
CA GLU A 3 -4.65 19.16 -16.86
C GLU A 3 -3.49 18.62 -16.01
N LEU A 4 -3.14 19.27 -14.90
CA LEU A 4 -1.99 18.93 -14.07
C LEU A 4 -2.03 17.50 -13.52
N HIS A 5 -3.21 16.96 -13.24
CA HIS A 5 -3.33 15.58 -12.75
C HIS A 5 -3.05 14.49 -13.82
N HIS A 6 -2.92 14.87 -15.10
CA HIS A 6 -2.45 13.96 -16.15
C HIS A 6 -0.95 13.66 -16.03
N LEU A 7 -0.18 14.57 -15.43
CA LEU A 7 1.23 14.36 -15.16
C LEU A 7 1.47 13.30 -14.07
N SER A 8 2.55 12.55 -14.21
CA SER A 8 3.10 11.74 -13.11
C SER A 8 3.63 12.64 -12.00
N ALA A 9 3.90 12.09 -10.82
CA ALA A 9 4.48 12.86 -9.73
C ALA A 9 5.87 13.40 -10.12
N GLN A 10 6.66 12.62 -10.87
CA GLN A 10 7.97 13.04 -11.37
C GLN A 10 7.85 14.21 -12.37
N GLU A 11 6.92 14.15 -13.31
CA GLU A 11 6.69 15.23 -14.27
C GLU A 11 6.19 16.50 -13.59
N LEU A 12 5.29 16.40 -12.60
CA LEU A 12 4.83 17.54 -11.79
C LEU A 12 5.99 18.18 -11.03
N TRP A 13 6.85 17.36 -10.41
CA TRP A 13 8.03 17.86 -9.72
C TRP A 13 8.97 18.60 -10.68
N ASP A 14 9.19 18.07 -11.88
CA ASP A 14 9.98 18.73 -12.93
C ASP A 14 9.35 20.06 -13.38
N TRP A 15 8.03 20.15 -13.51
CA TRP A 15 7.33 21.38 -13.83
C TRP A 15 7.49 22.45 -12.76
N ILE A 16 7.30 22.07 -11.48
CA ILE A 16 7.52 23.00 -10.36
C ILE A 16 8.97 23.48 -10.34
N ARG A 17 9.93 22.60 -10.53
CA ARG A 17 11.35 22.93 -10.53
C ARG A 17 11.76 23.88 -11.66
N ARG A 18 11.11 23.76 -12.82
CA ARG A 18 11.35 24.65 -13.99
C ARG A 18 10.54 25.94 -13.92
N GLY A 19 9.68 26.09 -12.94
CA GLY A 19 8.78 27.25 -12.83
C GLY A 19 7.63 27.26 -13.85
N GLU A 20 7.31 26.10 -14.45
CA GLU A 20 6.17 25.94 -15.37
C GLU A 20 4.83 25.90 -14.60
N ALA A 21 4.88 25.54 -13.32
CA ALA A 21 3.79 25.67 -12.35
C ALA A 21 4.37 25.95 -10.96
N THR A 22 3.65 26.69 -10.14
CA THR A 22 3.99 26.89 -8.73
C THR A 22 3.43 25.75 -7.86
N ALA A 23 4.03 25.52 -6.69
CA ALA A 23 3.49 24.57 -5.72
C ALA A 23 2.05 24.94 -5.31
N LEU A 24 1.72 26.23 -5.26
CA LEU A 24 0.38 26.70 -4.93
C LEU A 24 -0.63 26.38 -6.05
N GLU A 25 -0.31 26.65 -7.30
CA GLU A 25 -1.19 26.31 -8.45
C GLU A 25 -1.45 24.82 -8.52
N VAL A 26 -0.42 24.00 -8.32
CA VAL A 26 -0.58 22.53 -8.26
C VAL A 26 -1.47 22.13 -7.08
N THR A 27 -1.27 22.73 -5.91
CA THR A 27 -2.08 22.44 -4.71
C THR A 27 -3.55 22.82 -4.93
N GLU A 28 -3.84 24.00 -5.50
CA GLU A 28 -5.20 24.44 -5.80
C GLU A 28 -5.90 23.52 -6.81
N HIS A 29 -5.18 23.08 -7.83
CA HIS A 29 -5.73 22.14 -8.81
C HIS A 29 -6.23 20.85 -8.11
N TYR A 30 -5.40 20.27 -7.23
CA TYR A 30 -5.78 19.04 -6.54
C TYR A 30 -6.85 19.26 -5.47
N LEU A 31 -6.84 20.39 -4.74
CA LEU A 31 -7.90 20.74 -3.80
C LEU A 31 -9.26 20.90 -4.50
N ALA A 32 -9.29 21.53 -5.68
CA ALA A 32 -10.52 21.65 -6.47
C ALA A 32 -11.04 20.28 -6.94
N ARG A 33 -10.15 19.33 -7.26
CA ARG A 33 -10.55 17.97 -7.60
C ARG A 33 -11.11 17.24 -6.38
N VAL A 34 -10.46 17.38 -5.20
CA VAL A 34 -10.97 16.79 -3.95
C VAL A 34 -12.37 17.32 -3.65
N GLU A 35 -12.59 18.64 -3.71
CA GLU A 35 -13.89 19.26 -3.47
C GLU A 35 -14.98 18.73 -4.41
N ARG A 36 -14.65 18.53 -5.69
CA ARG A 36 -15.61 18.07 -6.70
C ARG A 36 -15.94 16.58 -6.60
N LEU A 37 -14.96 15.72 -6.30
CA LEU A 37 -15.07 14.29 -6.53
C LEU A 37 -15.16 13.47 -5.24
N ASP A 38 -14.59 13.95 -4.13
CA ASP A 38 -14.40 13.11 -2.94
C ASP A 38 -15.70 12.74 -2.22
N ALA A 39 -16.73 13.58 -2.32
CA ALA A 39 -18.04 13.26 -1.77
C ALA A 39 -18.63 11.93 -2.30
N GLY A 40 -18.31 11.56 -3.54
CA GLY A 40 -18.71 10.30 -4.17
C GLY A 40 -17.75 9.13 -3.91
N LEU A 41 -16.52 9.42 -3.49
CA LEU A 41 -15.44 8.44 -3.35
C LEU A 41 -15.09 8.13 -1.89
N GLY A 42 -15.16 9.11 -1.00
CA GLY A 42 -14.82 8.95 0.42
C GLY A 42 -13.34 8.62 0.65
N ALA A 43 -12.46 9.20 -0.15
CA ALA A 43 -11.02 8.98 -0.01
C ALA A 43 -10.42 9.74 1.18
N PHE A 44 -10.98 10.92 1.52
CA PHE A 44 -10.51 11.74 2.63
C PHE A 44 -11.48 11.66 3.82
N VAL A 45 -10.92 11.57 5.02
CA VAL A 45 -11.66 11.73 6.29
C VAL A 45 -11.50 13.13 6.86
N THR A 46 -10.44 13.84 6.46
CA THR A 46 -10.16 15.23 6.84
C THR A 46 -9.41 15.90 5.71
N VAL A 47 -9.90 17.04 5.23
CA VAL A 47 -9.21 17.91 4.27
C VAL A 47 -8.68 19.13 5.02
N THR A 48 -7.39 19.45 4.85
CA THR A 48 -6.69 20.55 5.53
C THR A 48 -6.28 21.64 4.54
N ALA A 49 -7.26 22.12 3.75
CA ALA A 49 -7.02 23.00 2.60
C ALA A 49 -6.21 24.25 2.94
N ASP A 50 -6.53 24.96 4.03
CA ASP A 50 -5.84 26.21 4.40
C ASP A 50 -4.39 25.95 4.84
N VAL A 51 -4.15 24.81 5.53
CA VAL A 51 -2.79 24.40 5.91
C VAL A 51 -1.97 24.03 4.68
N ALA A 52 -2.60 23.33 3.72
CA ALA A 52 -1.98 22.97 2.44
C ALA A 52 -1.60 24.22 1.62
N ARG A 53 -2.51 25.19 1.47
CA ARG A 53 -2.27 26.47 0.80
C ARG A 53 -1.11 27.24 1.44
N ALA A 54 -1.15 27.41 2.77
CA ALA A 54 -0.10 28.11 3.49
C ALA A 54 1.27 27.42 3.38
N ARG A 55 1.29 26.10 3.28
CA ARG A 55 2.53 25.35 3.05
C ARG A 55 3.04 25.53 1.62
N ALA A 56 2.17 25.37 0.63
CA ALA A 56 2.52 25.53 -0.77
C ALA A 56 3.04 26.96 -1.07
N ASP A 57 2.42 27.97 -0.52
CA ASP A 57 2.86 29.36 -0.63
C ASP A 57 4.26 29.55 -0.05
N ARG A 58 4.50 29.06 1.17
CA ARG A 58 5.86 29.10 1.77
C ARG A 58 6.92 28.42 0.92
N LEU A 59 6.60 27.28 0.31
CA LEU A 59 7.51 26.59 -0.59
C LEU A 59 7.80 27.41 -1.86
N GLY A 60 6.80 28.13 -2.38
CA GLY A 60 6.91 29.02 -3.54
C GLY A 60 7.91 30.17 -3.35
N HIS A 61 8.15 30.61 -2.12
CA HIS A 61 9.14 31.66 -1.78
C HIS A 61 10.57 31.13 -1.58
N LEU A 62 10.77 29.83 -1.63
CA LEU A 62 12.08 29.20 -1.48
C LEU A 62 12.59 28.71 -2.83
N VAL A 63 13.91 28.73 -3.02
CA VAL A 63 14.49 28.11 -4.21
C VAL A 63 14.21 26.61 -4.20
N PRO A 64 13.64 26.06 -5.29
CA PRO A 64 13.45 24.62 -5.38
C PRO A 64 14.78 23.90 -5.16
N THR A 65 14.80 23.04 -4.13
CA THR A 65 15.99 22.28 -3.78
C THR A 65 15.98 20.94 -4.53
N SER A 66 17.05 20.17 -4.43
CA SER A 66 17.15 18.79 -4.90
C SER A 66 16.22 17.80 -4.16
N ARG A 67 15.31 18.28 -3.29
CA ARG A 67 14.35 17.44 -2.56
C ARG A 67 13.36 16.82 -3.54
N PRO A 68 13.23 15.48 -3.53
CA PRO A 68 12.56 14.75 -4.60
C PRO A 68 11.03 14.94 -4.65
N LEU A 69 10.40 15.50 -3.58
CA LEU A 69 8.95 15.69 -3.50
C LEU A 69 8.56 17.16 -3.33
N TRP A 70 9.45 18.09 -3.66
CA TRP A 70 9.25 19.52 -3.44
C TRP A 70 7.99 20.04 -4.14
N GLY A 71 7.06 20.57 -3.32
CA GLY A 71 5.81 21.17 -3.79
C GLY A 71 4.74 20.17 -4.26
N LEU A 72 5.02 18.86 -4.18
CA LEU A 72 4.05 17.85 -4.60
C LEU A 72 2.93 17.67 -3.56
N PRO A 73 1.65 17.76 -3.98
CA PRO A 73 0.54 17.36 -3.14
C PRO A 73 0.62 15.88 -2.75
N SER A 74 0.27 15.58 -1.50
CA SER A 74 0.18 14.22 -0.96
C SER A 74 -0.93 14.18 0.09
N ALA A 75 -1.17 13.01 0.67
CA ALA A 75 -2.10 12.88 1.78
C ALA A 75 -1.60 11.81 2.76
N ASP A 76 -1.87 12.01 4.05
CA ASP A 76 -1.43 11.11 5.09
C ASP A 76 -2.50 10.06 5.37
N LYS A 77 -2.12 8.78 5.41
CA LYS A 77 -3.05 7.75 5.88
C LYS A 77 -3.50 8.05 7.30
N ASP A 78 -4.78 7.90 7.59
CA ASP A 78 -5.37 8.25 8.90
C ASP A 78 -5.01 7.26 10.04
N LEU A 79 -3.83 6.70 9.97
CA LEU A 79 -3.12 5.96 11.03
C LEU A 79 -1.84 6.66 11.48
N TYR A 80 -1.44 7.73 10.79
CA TYR A 80 -0.23 8.50 11.07
C TYR A 80 -0.59 9.88 11.61
N ASP A 81 -0.05 10.24 12.76
CA ASP A 81 -0.27 11.52 13.39
C ASP A 81 0.33 12.66 12.57
N ARG A 82 -0.45 13.74 12.39
CA ARG A 82 0.01 15.05 11.92
C ARG A 82 -0.32 16.07 13.00
N ALA A 83 0.67 16.82 13.46
CA ALA A 83 0.49 17.83 14.51
C ALA A 83 -0.65 18.80 14.16
N GLY A 84 -1.53 19.02 15.12
CA GLY A 84 -2.69 19.89 14.95
C GLY A 84 -3.90 19.29 14.20
N VAL A 85 -3.78 18.05 13.70
CA VAL A 85 -4.86 17.34 12.98
C VAL A 85 -5.27 16.09 13.76
N PRO A 86 -6.57 15.80 13.93
CA PRO A 86 -7.00 14.55 14.55
C PRO A 86 -6.58 13.33 13.71
N THR A 87 -6.16 12.26 14.37
CA THR A 87 -5.98 10.93 13.78
C THR A 87 -7.10 10.02 14.29
N ARG A 88 -8.05 9.70 13.41
CA ARG A 88 -9.26 8.92 13.75
C ARG A 88 -9.04 7.42 13.75
N ASN A 89 -7.97 6.93 13.11
CA ASN A 89 -7.67 5.51 12.98
C ASN A 89 -8.82 4.67 12.37
N GLY A 90 -9.65 5.28 11.52
CA GLY A 90 -10.82 4.63 10.94
C GLY A 90 -11.91 4.22 11.95
N THR A 91 -11.86 4.73 13.18
CA THR A 91 -12.74 4.31 14.27
C THR A 91 -13.59 5.45 14.84
N ALA A 92 -14.80 5.11 15.28
CA ALA A 92 -15.63 5.97 16.11
C ALA A 92 -15.35 5.78 17.63
N SER A 93 -14.48 4.83 17.99
CA SER A 93 -14.21 4.47 19.38
C SER A 93 -13.20 5.39 20.08
N LEU A 94 -12.55 6.30 19.36
CA LEU A 94 -11.58 7.25 19.90
C LEU A 94 -12.13 8.67 19.91
N PRO A 95 -11.79 9.49 20.94
CA PRO A 95 -12.14 10.89 20.93
C PRO A 95 -11.35 11.64 19.85
N GLU A 96 -12.02 12.57 19.15
CA GLU A 96 -11.37 13.44 18.19
C GLU A 96 -10.47 14.45 18.91
N ARG A 97 -9.18 14.22 18.92
CA ARG A 97 -8.19 15.12 19.48
C ARG A 97 -7.08 15.37 18.47
N PRO A 98 -6.69 16.62 18.23
CA PRO A 98 -5.53 16.95 17.43
C PRO A 98 -4.28 16.25 17.99
N ALA A 99 -3.48 15.67 17.09
CA ALA A 99 -2.20 15.10 17.49
C ALA A 99 -1.24 16.20 17.97
N SER A 100 -0.44 15.90 18.99
CA SER A 100 0.52 16.86 19.57
C SER A 100 1.83 16.93 18.79
N ALA A 101 2.15 15.93 17.98
CA ALA A 101 3.38 15.82 17.21
C ALA A 101 3.17 15.03 15.91
N ASP A 102 4.03 15.26 14.95
CA ASP A 102 4.04 14.48 13.73
C ASP A 102 4.58 13.07 13.95
N HIS A 103 3.97 12.10 13.27
CA HIS A 103 4.58 10.79 13.09
C HIS A 103 5.87 10.93 12.28
N PRO A 104 6.96 10.19 12.57
CA PRO A 104 8.23 10.29 11.82
C PRO A 104 8.09 10.17 10.30
N LEU A 105 7.18 9.35 9.83
CA LEU A 105 6.87 9.24 8.39
C LEU A 105 6.31 10.55 7.82
N VAL A 106 5.42 11.21 8.53
CA VAL A 106 4.85 12.51 8.16
C VAL A 106 5.95 13.58 8.15
N ALA A 107 6.80 13.60 9.18
CA ALA A 107 7.95 14.50 9.24
C ALA A 107 8.94 14.25 8.08
N ALA A 108 9.15 12.99 7.68
CA ALA A 108 10.00 12.63 6.54
C ALA A 108 9.43 13.17 5.21
N LEU A 109 8.14 12.99 4.98
CA LEU A 109 7.46 13.52 3.79
C LEU A 109 7.51 15.06 3.76
N ASP A 110 7.28 15.71 4.89
CA ASP A 110 7.39 17.16 5.00
C ASP A 110 8.84 17.65 4.76
N ALA A 111 9.84 16.92 5.26
CA ALA A 111 11.23 17.21 4.99
C ALA A 111 11.60 17.01 3.51
N ALA A 112 10.97 16.07 2.83
CA ALA A 112 11.10 15.86 1.39
C ALA A 112 10.41 16.96 0.55
N GLY A 113 9.57 17.79 1.16
CA GLY A 113 8.93 18.96 0.54
C GLY A 113 7.49 18.74 0.10
N THR A 114 6.80 17.68 0.56
CA THR A 114 5.39 17.46 0.21
C THR A 114 4.45 18.51 0.79
N VAL A 115 3.29 18.66 0.16
CA VAL A 115 2.15 19.45 0.64
C VAL A 115 1.01 18.47 0.96
N SER A 116 0.78 18.16 2.23
CA SER A 116 -0.34 17.31 2.64
C SER A 116 -1.67 18.04 2.46
N LEU A 117 -2.60 17.42 1.72
CA LEU A 117 -3.95 17.92 1.54
C LEU A 117 -4.90 17.51 2.66
N GLY A 118 -4.49 16.53 3.48
CA GLY A 118 -5.31 16.01 4.57
C GLY A 118 -5.03 14.54 4.91
N LYS A 119 -6.03 13.91 5.55
CA LYS A 119 -5.97 12.53 6.03
C LYS A 119 -6.85 11.63 5.17
N THR A 120 -6.30 10.52 4.68
CA THR A 120 -7.01 9.55 3.85
C THR A 120 -7.62 8.42 4.67
N ALA A 121 -8.80 7.96 4.24
CA ALA A 121 -9.57 6.93 4.91
C ALA A 121 -8.81 5.60 5.05
N SER A 122 -9.07 4.93 6.16
CA SER A 122 -8.57 3.59 6.49
C SER A 122 -9.66 2.84 7.26
N PRO A 123 -9.81 1.54 7.12
CA PRO A 123 -10.64 0.75 8.03
C PRO A 123 -10.09 0.82 9.45
N GLU A 124 -10.90 0.41 10.41
CA GLU A 124 -10.66 0.55 11.83
C GLU A 124 -9.30 -0.03 12.25
N PHE A 125 -8.42 0.82 12.80
CA PHE A 125 -7.03 0.54 13.17
C PHE A 125 -6.18 -0.10 12.05
N GLY A 126 -6.64 -0.05 10.80
CA GLY A 126 -5.97 -0.69 9.68
C GLY A 126 -6.01 -2.23 9.70
N MET A 127 -6.91 -2.82 10.47
CA MET A 127 -6.94 -4.26 10.71
C MET A 127 -7.76 -5.07 9.71
N SER A 128 -8.32 -4.41 8.70
CA SER A 128 -9.12 -5.05 7.66
C SER A 128 -8.66 -4.68 6.25
N SER A 129 -8.96 -5.54 5.29
CA SER A 129 -8.90 -5.24 3.85
C SER A 129 -10.21 -4.62 3.31
N SER A 130 -11.23 -4.44 4.16
CA SER A 130 -12.44 -3.67 3.87
C SER A 130 -12.14 -2.17 3.72
N SER A 131 -13.09 -1.43 3.20
CA SER A 131 -13.06 0.04 3.12
C SER A 131 -14.25 0.67 3.84
N GLU A 132 -14.96 -0.11 4.61
CA GLU A 132 -16.18 0.25 5.30
C GLU A 132 -15.91 0.46 6.78
N THR A 133 -16.36 1.59 7.31
CA THR A 133 -16.20 1.96 8.72
C THR A 133 -17.48 2.60 9.23
N ARG A 134 -17.60 2.79 10.55
CA ARG A 134 -18.67 3.61 11.14
C ARG A 134 -18.56 5.10 10.77
N LEU A 135 -17.41 5.54 10.24
CA LEU A 135 -17.17 6.93 9.81
C LEU A 135 -17.55 7.17 8.35
N GLY A 136 -17.73 6.11 7.57
CA GLY A 136 -18.08 6.20 6.16
C GLY A 136 -17.54 5.03 5.35
N VAL A 137 -17.76 5.11 4.05
CA VAL A 137 -17.36 4.08 3.07
C VAL A 137 -16.49 4.70 2.00
N THR A 138 -15.31 4.12 1.78
CA THR A 138 -14.45 4.48 0.64
C THR A 138 -14.80 3.57 -0.55
N ARG A 139 -14.99 4.17 -1.72
CA ARG A 139 -15.50 3.52 -2.93
C ARG A 139 -14.43 3.40 -3.99
N ASN A 140 -14.45 2.31 -4.74
CA ASN A 140 -13.53 2.11 -5.86
C ASN A 140 -13.85 3.08 -7.00
N PRO A 141 -12.88 3.87 -7.51
CA PRO A 141 -13.15 4.83 -8.56
C PRO A 141 -13.45 4.19 -9.93
N TYR A 142 -13.15 2.90 -10.12
CA TYR A 142 -13.53 2.15 -11.33
C TYR A 142 -14.98 1.67 -11.29
N ASP A 143 -15.51 1.38 -10.10
CA ASP A 143 -16.91 1.04 -9.85
C ASP A 143 -17.27 1.40 -8.40
N THR A 144 -18.05 2.44 -8.21
CA THR A 144 -18.41 2.97 -6.88
C THR A 144 -19.33 2.06 -6.06
N THR A 145 -19.82 0.97 -6.62
CA THR A 145 -20.53 -0.08 -5.88
C THR A 145 -19.59 -1.09 -5.22
N ARG A 146 -18.28 -0.99 -5.51
CA ARG A 146 -17.23 -1.90 -5.04
C ARG A 146 -16.26 -1.23 -4.07
N ALA A 147 -15.67 -2.06 -3.23
CA ALA A 147 -14.61 -1.65 -2.32
C ALA A 147 -13.27 -1.52 -3.07
N PRO A 148 -12.43 -0.51 -2.75
CA PRO A 148 -11.10 -0.37 -3.32
C PRO A 148 -10.06 -1.31 -2.65
N GLY A 149 -10.48 -2.15 -1.72
CA GLY A 149 -9.56 -2.87 -0.85
C GLY A 149 -8.97 -1.97 0.25
N GLY A 150 -8.23 -2.57 1.17
CA GLY A 150 -7.69 -1.91 2.36
C GLY A 150 -6.35 -2.50 2.82
N SER A 151 -5.78 -1.92 3.86
CA SER A 151 -6.31 -0.83 4.69
C SER A 151 -5.91 0.59 4.23
N SER A 152 -5.08 0.78 3.20
CA SER A 152 -4.78 2.11 2.64
C SER A 152 -5.80 2.49 1.55
N SER A 153 -7.10 2.28 1.83
CA SER A 153 -8.21 2.46 0.91
C SER A 153 -8.29 3.88 0.37
N GLY A 154 -8.35 4.88 1.25
CA GLY A 154 -8.46 6.28 0.85
C GLY A 154 -7.23 6.78 0.09
N ALA A 155 -6.02 6.36 0.48
CA ALA A 155 -4.78 6.72 -0.21
C ALA A 155 -4.78 6.17 -1.66
N ALA A 156 -5.20 4.92 -1.85
CA ALA A 156 -5.28 4.31 -3.17
C ALA A 156 -6.34 4.99 -4.05
N VAL A 157 -7.53 5.26 -3.50
CA VAL A 157 -8.60 5.98 -4.22
C VAL A 157 -8.16 7.39 -4.59
N ALA A 158 -7.51 8.11 -3.66
CA ALA A 158 -7.02 9.47 -3.92
C ALA A 158 -6.02 9.51 -5.10
N VAL A 159 -5.12 8.52 -5.19
CA VAL A 159 -4.15 8.44 -6.31
C VAL A 159 -4.83 7.99 -7.60
N ALA A 160 -5.70 6.95 -7.55
CA ALA A 160 -6.36 6.41 -8.74
C ALA A 160 -7.33 7.40 -9.38
N ALA A 161 -8.04 8.20 -8.58
CA ALA A 161 -8.96 9.24 -9.05
C ALA A 161 -8.27 10.58 -9.36
N GLY A 162 -6.95 10.69 -9.21
CA GLY A 162 -6.20 11.93 -9.45
C GLY A 162 -6.54 13.04 -8.46
N LEU A 163 -6.78 12.71 -7.20
CA LEU A 163 -6.94 13.66 -6.09
C LEU A 163 -5.60 14.02 -5.43
N VAL A 164 -4.59 13.19 -5.63
CA VAL A 164 -3.17 13.44 -5.36
C VAL A 164 -2.33 12.69 -6.38
N PRO A 165 -1.12 13.15 -6.70
CA PRO A 165 -0.23 12.46 -7.65
C PRO A 165 0.33 11.15 -7.08
N ALA A 166 0.55 11.09 -5.78
CA ALA A 166 1.12 9.96 -5.07
C ALA A 166 0.78 10.01 -3.58
N ALA A 167 0.75 8.86 -2.92
CA ALA A 167 0.50 8.77 -1.48
C ALA A 167 1.33 7.64 -0.83
N VAL A 168 1.42 7.66 0.50
CA VAL A 168 2.07 6.61 1.28
C VAL A 168 1.02 5.90 2.12
N GLY A 169 1.03 4.56 2.04
CA GLY A 169 0.22 3.68 2.88
C GLY A 169 1.03 2.94 3.93
N SER A 170 0.37 2.09 4.70
CA SER A 170 1.00 1.08 5.56
C SER A 170 0.60 -0.32 5.10
N ASP A 171 1.51 -1.29 5.21
CA ASP A 171 1.30 -2.65 4.76
C ASP A 171 1.72 -3.64 5.85
N GLY A 172 0.76 -4.20 6.58
CA GLY A 172 0.97 -5.19 7.63
C GLY A 172 0.61 -6.62 7.20
N GLY A 173 -0.23 -6.76 6.17
CA GLY A 173 -0.65 -8.03 5.59
C GLY A 173 -0.99 -7.92 4.10
N GLY A 174 -0.69 -6.76 3.48
CA GLY A 174 -1.02 -6.44 2.10
C GLY A 174 -1.63 -5.05 1.92
N SER A 175 -1.71 -4.25 2.95
CA SER A 175 -2.52 -3.01 2.99
C SER A 175 -2.04 -1.84 2.10
N VAL A 176 -0.92 -1.96 1.40
CA VAL A 176 -0.52 -1.13 0.24
C VAL A 176 -0.88 -1.86 -1.05
N ARG A 177 -0.54 -3.13 -1.13
CA ARG A 177 -0.63 -3.96 -2.34
C ARG A 177 -2.05 -4.34 -2.71
N ILE A 178 -2.90 -4.67 -1.72
CA ILE A 178 -4.32 -5.00 -1.91
C ILE A 178 -5.06 -3.84 -2.58
N PRO A 179 -5.10 -2.62 -2.00
CA PRO A 179 -5.80 -1.51 -2.63
C PRO A 179 -5.13 -1.04 -3.93
N ALA A 180 -3.80 -1.16 -4.07
CA ALA A 180 -3.13 -0.90 -5.35
C ALA A 180 -3.65 -1.81 -6.47
N ALA A 181 -3.76 -3.13 -6.21
CA ALA A 181 -4.28 -4.08 -7.19
C ALA A 181 -5.73 -3.80 -7.57
N ALA A 182 -6.57 -3.49 -6.57
CA ALA A 182 -8.00 -3.25 -6.75
C ALA A 182 -8.32 -1.91 -7.43
N THR A 183 -7.38 -0.95 -7.44
CA THR A 183 -7.56 0.40 -8.00
C THR A 183 -6.61 0.74 -9.16
N GLY A 184 -5.93 -0.27 -9.71
CA GLY A 184 -5.09 -0.10 -10.89
C GLY A 184 -3.81 0.70 -10.67
N LEU A 185 -3.21 0.58 -9.49
CA LEU A 185 -2.00 1.30 -9.09
C LEU A 185 -0.77 0.40 -8.93
N VAL A 186 0.39 1.03 -8.91
CA VAL A 186 1.63 0.46 -8.40
C VAL A 186 1.64 0.61 -6.88
N GLY A 187 1.78 -0.51 -6.16
CA GLY A 187 1.89 -0.53 -4.70
C GLY A 187 3.16 -1.25 -4.27
N LEU A 188 4.08 -0.53 -3.65
CA LEU A 188 5.36 -1.12 -3.21
C LEU A 188 5.38 -1.27 -1.69
N LYS A 189 5.50 -2.51 -1.22
CA LYS A 189 5.88 -2.82 0.14
C LYS A 189 7.41 -3.02 0.19
N PRO A 190 8.18 -2.10 0.77
CA PRO A 190 9.63 -2.30 0.92
C PRO A 190 9.98 -3.47 1.84
N SER A 191 11.23 -3.87 1.85
CA SER A 191 11.79 -4.79 2.83
C SER A 191 11.55 -4.27 4.26
N ARG A 192 11.34 -5.18 5.20
CA ARG A 192 11.32 -4.81 6.63
C ARG A 192 12.63 -4.09 6.98
N GLY A 193 12.52 -2.91 7.59
CA GLY A 193 13.67 -2.08 7.97
C GLY A 193 14.23 -1.17 6.88
N ARG A 194 13.69 -1.20 5.64
CA ARG A 194 14.09 -0.25 4.58
C ARG A 194 13.59 1.16 4.87
N VAL A 195 12.34 1.31 5.25
CA VAL A 195 11.75 2.58 5.66
C VAL A 195 11.80 2.65 7.19
N PRO A 196 12.24 3.76 7.78
CA PRO A 196 12.24 3.94 9.23
C PRO A 196 10.86 3.72 9.82
N SER A 197 10.77 2.93 10.89
CA SER A 197 9.54 2.68 11.63
C SER A 197 9.63 3.19 13.05
N MET A 198 8.51 3.60 13.64
CA MET A 198 8.50 3.94 15.06
C MET A 198 8.69 2.70 15.92
N PRO A 199 9.58 2.78 16.93
CA PRO A 199 9.71 1.73 17.92
C PRO A 199 8.35 1.37 18.56
N GLY A 200 8.04 0.07 18.61
CA GLY A 200 6.82 -0.44 19.22
C GLY A 200 5.52 -0.25 18.42
N ARG A 201 5.56 0.35 17.22
CA ARG A 201 4.37 0.52 16.35
C ARG A 201 4.32 -0.41 15.15
N SER A 202 5.33 -1.21 14.89
CA SER A 202 5.35 -2.19 13.79
C SER A 202 4.50 -3.44 14.02
N GLY A 203 3.79 -3.52 15.14
CA GLY A 203 2.99 -4.67 15.54
C GLY A 203 3.85 -5.87 16.01
N VAL A 204 3.18 -6.96 16.37
CA VAL A 204 3.83 -8.22 16.73
C VAL A 204 4.55 -8.77 15.49
N GLY A 205 5.81 -9.14 15.64
CA GLY A 205 6.64 -9.66 14.54
C GLY A 205 7.13 -8.63 13.52
N GLY A 206 6.91 -7.33 13.75
CA GLY A 206 7.38 -6.28 12.84
C GLY A 206 6.75 -6.36 11.44
N LEU A 207 5.48 -6.72 11.35
CA LEU A 207 4.80 -6.98 10.08
C LEU A 207 4.56 -5.71 9.25
N SER A 208 4.31 -4.56 9.91
CA SER A 208 3.88 -3.34 9.25
C SER A 208 5.07 -2.53 8.71
N VAL A 209 4.99 -2.16 7.44
CA VAL A 209 5.96 -1.30 6.73
C VAL A 209 5.20 -0.21 5.98
N ALA A 210 5.73 1.02 5.93
CA ALA A 210 5.19 2.07 5.07
C ALA A 210 5.66 1.87 3.62
N GLY A 211 4.81 2.21 2.65
CA GLY A 211 5.16 2.04 1.25
C GLY A 211 4.37 2.92 0.29
N PRO A 212 4.94 3.20 -0.90
CA PRO A 212 4.34 3.99 -1.96
C PRO A 212 3.07 3.39 -2.58
N LEU A 213 2.13 4.28 -2.90
CA LEU A 213 0.99 4.08 -3.80
C LEU A 213 1.07 5.12 -4.92
N THR A 214 1.23 4.68 -6.16
CA THR A 214 1.49 5.56 -7.32
C THR A 214 0.89 5.00 -8.60
N ARG A 215 0.83 5.82 -9.64
CA ARG A 215 0.38 5.38 -10.97
C ARG A 215 1.51 4.79 -11.81
N SER A 216 2.76 5.17 -11.54
CA SER A 216 3.92 4.69 -12.28
C SER A 216 4.97 4.07 -11.35
N VAL A 217 5.81 3.21 -11.91
CA VAL A 217 6.92 2.59 -11.19
C VAL A 217 8.00 3.63 -10.86
N ALA A 218 8.21 4.63 -11.72
CA ALA A 218 9.15 5.72 -11.48
C ALA A 218 8.74 6.56 -10.25
N ASP A 219 7.46 6.90 -10.13
CA ASP A 219 6.94 7.61 -8.95
C ASP A 219 7.10 6.78 -7.66
N ALA A 220 6.93 5.45 -7.74
CA ALA A 220 7.16 4.57 -6.58
C ALA A 220 8.63 4.59 -6.13
N GLY A 221 9.57 4.58 -7.08
CA GLY A 221 10.99 4.74 -6.80
C GLY A 221 11.31 6.09 -6.16
N MET A 222 10.75 7.17 -6.68
CA MET A 222 10.94 8.53 -6.16
C MET A 222 10.40 8.70 -4.74
N LEU A 223 9.21 8.16 -4.44
CA LEU A 223 8.68 8.15 -3.09
C LEU A 223 9.55 7.32 -2.15
N LEU A 224 10.04 6.15 -2.57
CA LEU A 224 10.90 5.32 -1.74
C LEU A 224 12.22 6.03 -1.44
N ASP A 225 12.86 6.69 -2.42
CA ASP A 225 14.07 7.51 -2.19
C ASP A 225 13.82 8.59 -1.12
N ALA A 226 12.67 9.26 -1.18
CA ALA A 226 12.29 10.27 -0.19
C ALA A 226 12.08 9.67 1.22
N LEU A 227 11.49 8.48 1.32
CA LEU A 227 11.22 7.82 2.60
C LEU A 227 12.47 7.28 3.29
N VAL A 228 13.53 6.96 2.52
CA VAL A 228 14.79 6.43 3.05
C VAL A 228 15.88 7.49 3.19
N ALA A 229 15.63 8.71 2.70
CA ALA A 229 16.60 9.80 2.82
C ALA A 229 16.89 10.12 4.29
N PRO A 230 18.14 10.47 4.63
CA PRO A 230 18.49 10.86 5.99
C PRO A 230 17.70 12.12 6.42
N THR A 231 16.74 11.96 7.29
CA THR A 231 15.86 13.06 7.73
C THR A 231 16.07 13.48 9.17
N GLY A 232 17.09 12.93 9.84
CA GLY A 232 17.25 13.08 11.28
C GLY A 232 16.17 12.33 12.07
N LEU A 233 15.48 11.38 11.43
CA LEU A 233 14.52 10.53 12.13
C LEU A 233 15.17 9.76 13.26
N PRO A 234 14.44 9.53 14.37
CA PRO A 234 14.98 8.85 15.54
C PRO A 234 15.37 7.41 15.19
N GLU A 235 16.35 6.98 15.89
CA GLU A 235 17.04 5.68 15.97
C GLU A 235 16.73 4.59 14.92
N PRO A 236 17.76 3.97 14.34
CA PRO A 236 17.58 2.90 13.38
C PRO A 236 16.76 1.75 14.01
N SER A 237 15.78 1.24 13.26
CA SER A 237 15.09 0.00 13.58
C SER A 237 16.11 -1.12 13.80
N PRO A 238 15.89 -2.09 14.73
CA PRO A 238 16.75 -3.27 14.83
C PRO A 238 16.83 -4.08 13.53
N TYR A 239 15.94 -3.85 12.58
CA TYR A 239 15.95 -4.43 11.24
C TYR A 239 16.45 -3.46 10.16
N ALA A 240 17.05 -2.31 10.54
CA ALA A 240 17.45 -1.27 9.59
C ALA A 240 18.33 -1.84 8.46
N LEU A 241 17.90 -1.63 7.23
CA LEU A 241 18.66 -1.98 6.04
C LEU A 241 19.42 -0.75 5.54
N VAL A 242 20.72 -0.92 5.29
CA VAL A 242 21.53 0.12 4.68
C VAL A 242 20.98 0.47 3.30
N THR A 243 20.71 1.74 3.07
CA THR A 243 20.34 2.24 1.75
C THR A 243 21.54 2.14 0.81
N PRO A 244 21.39 1.59 -0.41
CA PRO A 244 22.49 1.52 -1.36
C PRO A 244 23.03 2.92 -1.67
N ASP A 245 24.32 3.13 -1.43
CA ASP A 245 25.02 4.37 -1.79
C ASP A 245 25.38 4.32 -3.28
N VAL A 246 24.45 4.65 -4.14
CA VAL A 246 24.61 4.59 -5.62
C VAL A 246 24.11 5.89 -6.24
N GLY A 247 24.72 6.99 -5.86
CA GLY A 247 24.33 8.29 -6.38
C GLY A 247 22.96 8.78 -5.89
N GLU A 248 22.47 9.85 -6.46
CA GLU A 248 21.18 10.42 -6.10
C GLU A 248 20.03 9.54 -6.59
N GLY A 249 19.12 9.13 -5.70
CA GLY A 249 17.88 8.41 -6.01
C GLY A 249 18.08 6.98 -6.55
N PRO A 250 18.69 6.05 -5.78
CA PRO A 250 18.97 4.69 -6.26
C PRO A 250 17.73 3.90 -6.69
N PHE A 251 16.57 4.17 -6.10
CA PHE A 251 15.31 3.51 -6.43
C PHE A 251 14.64 4.16 -7.64
N THR A 252 14.61 5.49 -7.73
CA THR A 252 14.18 6.22 -8.94
C THR A 252 15.02 5.80 -10.14
N ALA A 253 16.34 5.77 -10.00
CA ALA A 253 17.24 5.39 -11.08
C ALA A 253 16.98 3.95 -11.59
N ALA A 254 16.73 2.99 -10.70
CA ALA A 254 16.37 1.62 -11.07
C ALA A 254 15.03 1.57 -11.82
N ALA A 255 14.03 2.31 -11.35
CA ALA A 255 12.71 2.40 -11.96
C ALA A 255 12.77 3.08 -13.36
N VAL A 256 13.54 4.15 -13.49
CA VAL A 256 13.66 4.87 -14.78
C VAL A 256 14.46 4.07 -15.81
N ARG A 257 15.58 3.46 -15.43
CA ARG A 257 16.37 2.65 -16.37
C ARG A 257 15.66 1.37 -16.76
N GLY A 258 15.13 0.62 -15.78
CA GLY A 258 14.44 -0.65 -16.01
C GLY A 258 15.36 -1.65 -16.73
N GLU A 259 16.59 -1.80 -16.25
CA GLU A 259 17.62 -2.64 -16.87
C GLU A 259 17.77 -3.96 -16.12
N GLY A 260 18.31 -4.96 -16.80
CA GLY A 260 18.64 -6.27 -16.25
C GLY A 260 17.87 -7.41 -16.89
N ARG A 261 18.39 -8.62 -16.68
CA ARG A 261 17.72 -9.89 -16.97
C ARG A 261 17.73 -10.69 -15.68
N PHE A 262 16.60 -11.24 -15.36
CA PHE A 262 16.34 -11.84 -14.06
C PHE A 262 15.73 -13.23 -14.22
N VAL A 263 15.77 -14.02 -13.16
CA VAL A 263 15.06 -15.30 -13.05
C VAL A 263 13.84 -15.12 -12.18
N VAL A 264 12.66 -15.42 -12.71
CA VAL A 264 11.36 -15.21 -12.05
C VAL A 264 10.72 -16.57 -11.80
N GLY A 265 10.39 -16.84 -10.53
CA GLY A 265 9.57 -17.98 -10.15
C GLY A 265 8.08 -17.66 -10.28
N VAL A 266 7.28 -18.50 -10.91
CA VAL A 266 5.81 -18.38 -10.89
C VAL A 266 5.28 -19.29 -9.79
N LEU A 267 4.70 -18.70 -8.74
CA LEU A 267 4.29 -19.45 -7.56
C LEU A 267 2.97 -20.18 -7.77
N GLU A 268 3.02 -21.49 -7.54
CA GLU A 268 1.84 -22.36 -7.43
C GLU A 268 1.49 -22.57 -5.95
N GLY A 269 0.22 -22.34 -5.59
CA GLY A 269 -0.30 -22.46 -4.24
C GLY A 269 -0.16 -21.17 -3.41
N SER A 270 -0.72 -21.21 -2.21
CA SER A 270 -0.68 -20.13 -1.22
C SER A 270 -0.44 -20.68 0.18
N PRO A 271 0.00 -19.85 1.15
CA PRO A 271 0.16 -20.29 2.52
C PRO A 271 -1.17 -20.58 3.25
N TRP A 272 -2.31 -20.33 2.60
CA TRP A 272 -3.65 -20.51 3.15
C TRP A 272 -4.37 -21.76 2.64
N ASP A 273 -3.82 -22.47 1.65
CA ASP A 273 -4.50 -23.57 0.93
C ASP A 273 -4.99 -24.69 1.85
N ASP A 274 -4.36 -24.91 3.01
CA ASP A 274 -4.78 -25.93 3.98
C ASP A 274 -5.96 -25.49 4.87
N THR A 275 -6.34 -24.19 4.86
CA THR A 275 -7.32 -23.61 5.79
C THR A 275 -8.42 -22.80 5.13
N VAL A 276 -8.18 -22.32 3.92
CA VAL A 276 -9.11 -21.49 3.16
C VAL A 276 -9.21 -22.03 1.74
N ASP A 277 -10.44 -22.19 1.24
CA ASP A 277 -10.68 -22.50 -0.18
C ASP A 277 -10.37 -21.26 -1.03
N VAL A 278 -9.18 -21.24 -1.66
CA VAL A 278 -8.71 -20.13 -2.49
C VAL A 278 -9.16 -20.35 -3.93
N VAL A 279 -10.28 -19.74 -4.28
CA VAL A 279 -10.78 -19.73 -5.65
C VAL A 279 -10.15 -18.57 -6.42
N VAL A 280 -9.30 -18.89 -7.40
CA VAL A 280 -8.62 -17.88 -8.23
C VAL A 280 -9.49 -17.56 -9.45
N ASP A 281 -9.85 -16.29 -9.58
CA ASP A 281 -10.62 -15.77 -10.70
C ASP A 281 -9.86 -15.94 -12.03
N PRO A 282 -10.54 -16.27 -13.13
CA PRO A 282 -9.92 -16.33 -14.46
C PRO A 282 -9.17 -15.05 -14.85
N ALA A 283 -9.68 -13.88 -14.50
CA ALA A 283 -9.00 -12.61 -14.78
C ALA A 283 -7.69 -12.44 -13.99
N ALA A 284 -7.62 -12.99 -12.77
CA ALA A 284 -6.38 -13.00 -11.99
C ALA A 284 -5.33 -13.92 -12.63
N ARG A 285 -5.74 -15.10 -13.14
CA ARG A 285 -4.86 -16.01 -13.89
C ARG A 285 -4.37 -15.38 -15.18
N ALA A 286 -5.28 -14.77 -15.96
CA ALA A 286 -4.95 -14.08 -17.20
C ALA A 286 -3.94 -12.93 -16.97
N ALA A 287 -4.04 -12.20 -15.85
CA ALA A 287 -3.06 -11.19 -15.49
C ALA A 287 -1.67 -11.78 -15.23
N VAL A 288 -1.57 -12.94 -14.54
CA VAL A 288 -0.29 -13.65 -14.35
C VAL A 288 0.27 -14.13 -15.68
N GLU A 289 -0.55 -14.76 -16.53
CA GLU A 289 -0.14 -15.22 -17.87
C GLU A 289 0.37 -14.06 -18.73
N ALA A 290 -0.29 -12.91 -18.68
CA ALA A 290 0.15 -11.72 -19.40
C ALA A 290 1.51 -11.21 -18.87
N ALA A 291 1.71 -11.22 -17.55
CA ALA A 291 3.00 -10.88 -16.95
C ALA A 291 4.10 -11.86 -17.36
N VAL A 292 3.85 -13.16 -17.27
CA VAL A 292 4.78 -14.23 -17.68
C VAL A 292 5.21 -14.06 -19.15
N ARG A 293 4.25 -13.86 -20.03
CA ARG A 293 4.51 -13.65 -21.47
C ARG A 293 5.42 -12.43 -21.69
N VAL A 294 5.10 -11.29 -21.07
CA VAL A 294 5.89 -10.05 -21.24
C VAL A 294 7.29 -10.20 -20.65
N LEU A 295 7.42 -10.83 -19.47
CA LEU A 295 8.72 -11.12 -18.85
C LEU A 295 9.59 -12.00 -19.77
N GLY A 296 9.02 -13.04 -20.36
CA GLY A 296 9.71 -13.89 -21.32
C GLY A 296 10.12 -13.14 -22.61
N GLU A 297 9.23 -12.30 -23.17
CA GLU A 297 9.52 -11.45 -24.34
C GLU A 297 10.67 -10.45 -24.08
N VAL A 298 10.77 -9.96 -22.85
CA VAL A 298 11.88 -9.06 -22.43
C VAL A 298 13.18 -9.85 -22.21
N GLY A 299 13.11 -11.18 -22.10
CA GLY A 299 14.26 -12.07 -21.99
C GLY A 299 14.63 -12.45 -20.55
N HIS A 300 13.66 -12.42 -19.61
CA HIS A 300 13.82 -13.02 -18.29
C HIS A 300 13.68 -14.56 -18.37
N GLY A 301 14.38 -15.26 -17.47
CA GLY A 301 14.09 -16.68 -17.19
C GLY A 301 12.79 -16.77 -16.40
N VAL A 302 11.89 -17.67 -16.79
CA VAL A 302 10.64 -17.90 -16.06
C VAL A 302 10.53 -19.39 -15.74
N GLU A 303 10.32 -19.73 -14.48
CA GLU A 303 10.26 -21.11 -13.99
C GLU A 303 9.14 -21.24 -12.95
N ASP A 304 8.55 -22.45 -12.85
CA ASP A 304 7.57 -22.72 -11.80
C ASP A 304 8.23 -22.90 -10.44
N VAL A 305 7.58 -22.44 -9.40
CA VAL A 305 7.93 -22.69 -8.00
C VAL A 305 6.69 -23.03 -7.20
N ARG A 306 6.80 -24.00 -6.29
CA ARG A 306 5.68 -24.42 -5.43
C ARG A 306 5.80 -23.79 -4.05
N MET A 307 4.65 -23.46 -3.48
CA MET A 307 4.56 -23.02 -2.10
C MET A 307 5.09 -24.12 -1.17
N PRO A 308 6.07 -23.84 -0.30
CA PRO A 308 6.53 -24.81 0.67
C PRO A 308 5.42 -25.13 1.69
N ARG A 309 5.26 -26.42 2.01
CA ARG A 309 4.27 -26.86 2.99
C ARG A 309 4.82 -26.69 4.41
N VAL A 310 4.50 -25.58 5.03
CA VAL A 310 4.85 -25.24 6.42
C VAL A 310 3.63 -24.61 7.09
N PRO A 311 3.44 -24.85 8.39
CA PRO A 311 2.34 -24.23 9.13
C PRO A 311 2.41 -22.71 9.03
N TYR A 312 1.28 -22.07 8.71
CA TYR A 312 1.22 -20.61 8.51
C TYR A 312 -0.05 -19.98 9.10
N ALA A 313 -1.22 -20.44 8.64
CA ALA A 313 -2.49 -19.74 8.79
C ALA A 313 -2.85 -19.44 10.26
N GLU A 314 -2.77 -20.45 11.14
CA GLU A 314 -3.06 -20.29 12.57
C GLU A 314 -2.03 -19.38 13.24
N ALA A 315 -0.76 -19.53 12.93
CA ALA A 315 0.29 -18.68 13.50
C ALA A 315 0.15 -17.20 13.08
N PHE A 316 -0.23 -16.95 11.81
CA PHE A 316 -0.53 -15.61 11.35
C PHE A 316 -1.75 -15.03 12.07
N ARG A 317 -2.83 -15.81 12.23
CA ARG A 317 -4.02 -15.40 12.97
C ARG A 317 -3.68 -14.99 14.40
N VAL A 318 -2.92 -15.82 15.13
CA VAL A 318 -2.47 -15.50 16.49
C VAL A 318 -1.66 -14.19 16.53
N ALA A 319 -0.75 -13.98 15.59
CA ALA A 319 0.01 -12.72 15.50
C ALA A 319 -0.89 -11.52 15.26
N TRP A 320 -1.93 -11.68 14.40
CA TRP A 320 -2.89 -10.61 14.09
C TRP A 320 -3.79 -10.28 15.29
N GLU A 321 -4.35 -11.29 15.95
CA GLU A 321 -5.14 -11.19 17.18
C GLU A 321 -4.32 -10.55 18.33
N SER A 322 -3.06 -10.96 18.49
CA SER A 322 -2.15 -10.38 19.50
C SER A 322 -1.92 -8.88 19.28
N SER A 323 -1.91 -8.42 18.03
CA SER A 323 -1.77 -6.99 17.72
C SER A 323 -3.01 -6.19 18.18
N ALA A 324 -4.21 -6.78 18.08
CA ALA A 324 -5.46 -6.18 18.55
C ALA A 324 -5.60 -6.19 20.08
N ALA A 325 -5.00 -7.16 20.76
CA ALA A 325 -5.09 -7.31 22.23
C ALA A 325 -4.67 -6.06 23.03
N ARG A 326 -3.89 -5.17 22.40
CA ARG A 326 -3.39 -3.94 23.04
C ARG A 326 -4.37 -2.76 22.93
N LEU A 327 -5.37 -2.83 22.07
CA LEU A 327 -6.32 -1.72 21.84
C LEU A 327 -7.03 -1.25 23.13
N PRO A 328 -7.45 -2.13 24.06
CA PRO A 328 -8.05 -1.69 25.32
C PRO A 328 -7.15 -0.81 26.20
N GLN A 329 -5.84 -0.78 25.93
CA GLN A 329 -4.87 0.06 26.65
C GLN A 329 -4.75 1.47 26.04
N VAL A 330 -5.40 1.73 24.90
CA VAL A 330 -5.38 3.05 24.26
C VAL A 330 -6.22 4.03 25.08
N PRO A 331 -5.64 5.16 25.52
CA PRO A 331 -6.37 6.09 26.39
C PRO A 331 -7.63 6.66 25.75
N GLY A 332 -8.76 6.48 26.43
CA GLY A 332 -10.06 7.02 26.00
C GLY A 332 -10.79 6.20 24.94
N ILE A 333 -10.33 4.98 24.65
CA ILE A 333 -11.05 4.09 23.73
C ILE A 333 -12.38 3.62 24.34
N ASP A 334 -13.44 3.67 23.53
CA ASP A 334 -14.73 3.06 23.82
C ASP A 334 -14.85 1.72 23.09
N LEU A 335 -14.62 0.63 23.81
CA LEU A 335 -14.68 -0.73 23.25
C LEU A 335 -16.05 -1.12 22.72
N SER A 336 -17.13 -0.50 23.20
CA SER A 336 -18.50 -0.78 22.75
C SER A 336 -18.78 -0.22 21.33
N SER A 337 -17.97 0.72 20.89
CA SER A 337 -18.07 1.36 19.58
C SER A 337 -17.18 0.70 18.50
N LEU A 338 -16.44 -0.36 18.82
CA LEU A 338 -15.65 -1.11 17.86
C LEU A 338 -16.54 -1.81 16.80
N THR A 339 -15.97 -1.99 15.61
CA THR A 339 -16.61 -2.84 14.59
C THR A 339 -16.60 -4.32 15.03
N PRO A 340 -17.52 -5.17 14.52
CA PRO A 340 -17.58 -6.58 14.89
C PRO A 340 -16.25 -7.30 14.74
N LEU A 341 -15.53 -7.11 13.63
CA LEU A 341 -14.24 -7.73 13.37
C LEU A 341 -13.20 -7.31 14.42
N VAL A 342 -13.06 -6.01 14.69
CA VAL A 342 -12.03 -5.52 15.62
C VAL A 342 -12.36 -5.92 17.05
N ALA A 343 -13.62 -5.87 17.47
CA ALA A 343 -14.05 -6.36 18.78
C ALA A 343 -13.74 -7.85 18.96
N TRP A 344 -13.98 -8.66 17.93
CA TRP A 344 -13.67 -10.10 17.91
C TRP A 344 -12.16 -10.34 17.99
N LEU A 345 -11.34 -9.61 17.22
CA LEU A 345 -9.88 -9.71 17.28
C LEU A 345 -9.33 -9.34 18.67
N VAL A 346 -9.89 -8.29 19.31
CA VAL A 346 -9.51 -7.90 20.66
C VAL A 346 -9.83 -9.00 21.66
N ALA A 347 -11.05 -9.54 21.65
CA ALA A 347 -11.47 -10.58 22.58
C ALA A 347 -10.61 -11.85 22.45
N ARG A 348 -10.35 -12.29 21.23
CA ARG A 348 -9.49 -13.45 20.96
C ARG A 348 -8.04 -13.19 21.35
N GLY A 349 -7.51 -12.01 21.00
CA GLY A 349 -6.14 -11.65 21.34
C GLY A 349 -5.90 -11.56 22.85
N GLN A 350 -6.89 -11.09 23.62
CA GLN A 350 -6.82 -11.04 25.08
C GLN A 350 -6.90 -12.45 25.74
N ALA A 351 -7.50 -13.41 25.04
CA ALA A 351 -7.59 -14.80 25.52
C ALA A 351 -6.31 -15.62 25.26
N LEU A 352 -5.37 -15.10 24.46
CA LEU A 352 -4.12 -15.79 24.15
C LEU A 352 -3.17 -15.80 25.35
N SER A 353 -2.57 -16.95 25.63
CA SER A 353 -1.45 -17.07 26.55
C SER A 353 -0.15 -16.59 25.91
N GLY A 354 0.80 -16.15 26.72
CA GLY A 354 2.15 -15.81 26.24
C GLY A 354 2.82 -16.96 25.48
N THR A 355 2.58 -18.21 25.92
CA THR A 355 3.10 -19.43 25.25
C THR A 355 2.56 -19.56 23.83
N GLN A 356 1.25 -19.40 23.64
CA GLN A 356 0.65 -19.46 22.29
C GLN A 356 1.22 -18.38 21.36
N VAL A 357 1.45 -17.17 21.86
CA VAL A 357 2.07 -16.10 21.07
C VAL A 357 3.51 -16.46 20.69
N LEU A 358 4.30 -16.97 21.63
CA LEU A 358 5.70 -17.38 21.36
C LEU A 358 5.78 -18.56 20.36
N GLU A 359 4.91 -19.54 20.47
CA GLU A 359 4.81 -20.66 19.53
C GLU A 359 4.43 -20.18 18.12
N ALA A 360 3.46 -19.27 18.02
CA ALA A 360 3.08 -18.69 16.74
C ALA A 360 4.24 -17.90 16.11
N MET A 361 4.97 -17.10 16.90
CA MET A 361 6.13 -16.34 16.40
C MET A 361 7.24 -17.27 15.93
N SER A 362 7.54 -18.37 16.68
CA SER A 362 8.52 -19.39 16.26
C SER A 362 8.10 -20.10 14.95
N THR A 363 6.80 -20.36 14.80
CA THR A 363 6.25 -20.96 13.57
C THR A 363 6.40 -20.01 12.39
N LEU A 364 6.09 -18.70 12.55
CA LEU A 364 6.26 -17.71 11.50
C LEU A 364 7.73 -17.46 11.14
N ASP A 365 8.65 -17.56 12.09
CA ASP A 365 10.09 -17.48 11.83
C ASP A 365 10.56 -18.69 11.01
N SER A 366 10.14 -19.89 11.36
CA SER A 366 10.41 -21.12 10.59
C SER A 366 9.82 -21.07 9.18
N PHE A 367 8.59 -20.55 9.06
CA PHE A 367 7.97 -20.28 7.76
C PHE A 367 8.80 -19.30 6.93
N SER A 368 9.24 -18.20 7.52
CA SER A 368 10.04 -17.16 6.85
C SER A 368 11.35 -17.74 6.31
N THR A 369 12.06 -18.51 7.14
CA THR A 369 13.32 -19.18 6.76
C THR A 369 13.11 -20.15 5.60
N THR A 370 12.06 -20.96 5.66
CA THR A 370 11.75 -21.94 4.61
C THR A 370 11.33 -21.24 3.31
N LEU A 371 10.50 -20.19 3.38
CA LEU A 371 10.06 -19.43 2.22
C LEU A 371 11.22 -18.73 1.51
N ILE A 372 12.09 -18.05 2.28
CA ILE A 372 13.29 -17.39 1.76
C ILE A 372 14.20 -18.40 1.06
N GLY A 373 14.42 -19.56 1.67
CA GLY A 373 15.20 -20.64 1.07
C GLY A 373 14.61 -21.19 -0.21
N ALA A 374 13.28 -21.35 -0.28
CA ALA A 374 12.58 -21.80 -1.48
C ALA A 374 12.66 -20.76 -2.63
N PHE A 375 12.76 -19.50 -2.30
CA PHE A 375 12.82 -18.39 -3.26
C PHE A 375 14.25 -17.98 -3.64
N ASP A 376 15.28 -18.49 -2.97
CA ASP A 376 16.67 -17.99 -3.09
C ASP A 376 17.24 -18.07 -4.51
N ARG A 377 16.82 -19.02 -5.32
CA ARG A 377 17.29 -19.14 -6.72
C ARG A 377 16.66 -18.12 -7.67
N PHE A 378 15.60 -17.44 -7.26
CA PHE A 378 14.89 -16.45 -8.06
C PHE A 378 15.25 -15.03 -7.65
N ASP A 379 15.28 -14.11 -8.60
CA ASP A 379 15.41 -12.68 -8.33
C ASP A 379 14.09 -12.07 -7.87
N ALA A 380 12.96 -12.64 -8.34
CA ALA A 380 11.62 -12.37 -7.83
C ALA A 380 10.70 -13.58 -8.01
N VAL A 381 9.64 -13.62 -7.22
CA VAL A 381 8.56 -14.62 -7.34
C VAL A 381 7.26 -13.91 -7.68
N LEU A 382 6.62 -14.34 -8.75
CA LEU A 382 5.37 -13.81 -9.30
C LEU A 382 4.16 -14.56 -8.73
N THR A 383 3.16 -13.81 -8.28
CA THR A 383 1.84 -14.31 -7.87
C THR A 383 0.74 -13.39 -8.41
N PRO A 384 -0.52 -13.77 -8.41
CA PRO A 384 -1.60 -12.80 -8.36
C PRO A 384 -1.43 -11.93 -7.11
N THR A 385 -1.88 -10.66 -7.13
CA THR A 385 -1.98 -9.90 -5.89
C THR A 385 -3.25 -10.29 -5.13
N LEU A 386 -4.36 -10.37 -5.85
CA LEU A 386 -5.69 -10.73 -5.36
C LEU A 386 -6.17 -11.98 -6.08
N ALA A 387 -6.90 -12.83 -5.38
CA ALA A 387 -7.53 -14.00 -5.98
C ALA A 387 -8.77 -13.63 -6.79
N MET A 388 -9.42 -12.52 -6.49
CA MET A 388 -10.71 -12.12 -7.04
C MET A 388 -10.68 -10.65 -7.47
N THR A 389 -11.66 -10.25 -8.29
CA THR A 389 -11.93 -8.85 -8.63
C THR A 389 -12.27 -8.03 -7.38
N PRO A 390 -12.22 -6.69 -7.43
CA PRO A 390 -12.69 -5.84 -6.34
C PRO A 390 -14.10 -6.24 -5.90
N ARG A 391 -14.31 -6.48 -4.60
CA ARG A 391 -15.57 -7.03 -4.08
C ARG A 391 -16.62 -5.95 -3.87
N PRO A 392 -17.92 -6.27 -4.00
CA PRO A 392 -19.00 -5.34 -3.66
C PRO A 392 -18.87 -4.84 -2.22
N ILE A 393 -19.32 -3.61 -1.98
CA ILE A 393 -19.48 -3.06 -0.63
C ILE A 393 -20.45 -3.97 0.14
N GLY A 394 -20.14 -4.30 1.39
CA GLY A 394 -20.88 -5.24 2.23
C GLY A 394 -20.49 -6.71 2.05
N TRP A 395 -19.58 -7.03 1.12
CA TRP A 395 -19.21 -8.44 0.85
C TRP A 395 -18.58 -9.17 2.04
N TYR A 396 -17.86 -8.47 2.89
CA TYR A 396 -17.24 -9.09 4.06
C TYR A 396 -18.25 -9.57 5.09
N GLY A 397 -19.42 -8.87 5.21
CA GLY A 397 -20.52 -9.24 6.12
C GLY A 397 -20.25 -8.85 7.57
N ASP A 398 -21.15 -9.28 8.47
CA ASP A 398 -21.12 -8.91 9.90
C ASP A 398 -20.58 -10.02 10.81
N ASP A 399 -20.44 -11.25 10.31
CA ASP A 399 -19.81 -12.34 11.05
C ASP A 399 -18.28 -12.17 11.01
N PRO A 400 -17.61 -11.93 12.15
CA PRO A 400 -16.20 -11.58 12.17
C PRO A 400 -15.25 -12.72 11.80
N ASP A 401 -15.61 -13.98 12.05
CA ASP A 401 -14.80 -15.13 11.66
C ASP A 401 -14.88 -15.33 10.14
N GLU A 402 -16.08 -15.22 9.58
CA GLU A 402 -16.28 -15.28 8.13
C GLU A 402 -15.64 -14.08 7.42
N ASP A 403 -15.72 -12.86 7.97
CA ASP A 403 -15.01 -11.69 7.46
C ASP A 403 -13.49 -11.93 7.40
N PHE A 404 -12.89 -12.41 8.49
CA PHE A 404 -11.46 -12.74 8.51
C PHE A 404 -11.10 -13.81 7.46
N ARG A 405 -11.91 -14.87 7.35
CA ARG A 405 -11.74 -15.93 6.35
C ARG A 405 -11.82 -15.39 4.92
N ARG A 406 -12.79 -14.50 4.63
CA ARG A 406 -12.95 -13.85 3.31
C ARG A 406 -11.76 -12.96 2.98
N GLN A 407 -11.21 -12.24 3.94
CA GLN A 407 -10.00 -11.44 3.71
C GLN A 407 -8.80 -12.32 3.31
N CYS A 408 -8.63 -13.47 3.97
CA CYS A 408 -7.58 -14.43 3.64
C CYS A 408 -7.79 -15.05 2.25
N ALA A 409 -9.04 -15.36 1.86
CA ALA A 409 -9.37 -15.85 0.52
C ALA A 409 -9.18 -14.80 -0.57
N TYR A 410 -9.46 -13.53 -0.26
CA TYR A 410 -9.32 -12.42 -1.21
C TYR A 410 -7.87 -12.09 -1.56
N SER A 411 -6.97 -12.12 -0.57
CA SER A 411 -5.56 -11.74 -0.74
C SER A 411 -4.58 -12.76 -0.16
N PRO A 412 -4.58 -14.02 -0.66
CA PRO A 412 -3.89 -15.12 0.00
C PRO A 412 -2.36 -15.07 -0.12
N TRP A 413 -1.80 -14.24 -1.01
CA TRP A 413 -0.35 -14.17 -1.22
C TRP A 413 0.34 -12.96 -0.59
N THR A 414 -0.42 -12.00 -0.05
CA THR A 414 0.18 -10.73 0.37
C THR A 414 0.88 -10.83 1.72
N SER A 415 0.25 -11.47 2.71
CA SER A 415 0.72 -11.50 4.10
C SER A 415 2.06 -12.24 4.29
N MET A 416 2.38 -13.23 3.44
CA MET A 416 3.65 -13.96 3.53
C MET A 416 4.88 -13.07 3.30
N ALA A 417 4.75 -12.00 2.49
CA ALA A 417 5.82 -11.02 2.30
C ALA A 417 6.01 -10.11 3.52
N ASN A 418 4.98 -9.92 4.35
CA ASN A 418 5.09 -9.21 5.63
C ASN A 418 5.79 -10.10 6.67
N VAL A 419 5.35 -11.34 6.77
CA VAL A 419 5.90 -12.32 7.73
C VAL A 419 7.38 -12.55 7.46
N SER A 420 7.77 -12.79 6.22
CA SER A 420 9.17 -13.01 5.82
C SER A 420 10.01 -11.71 5.74
N GLY A 421 9.37 -10.54 5.81
CA GLY A 421 10.07 -9.25 5.67
C GLY A 421 10.54 -8.93 4.25
N LEU A 422 10.22 -9.76 3.25
CA LEU A 422 10.62 -9.58 1.85
C LEU A 422 9.95 -8.35 1.23
N PRO A 423 10.61 -7.63 0.32
CA PRO A 423 9.97 -6.57 -0.45
C PRO A 423 8.99 -7.19 -1.46
N ALA A 424 7.91 -6.47 -1.75
CA ALA A 424 6.95 -6.89 -2.77
C ALA A 424 6.33 -5.70 -3.48
N ILE A 425 6.13 -5.79 -4.78
CA ILE A 425 5.49 -4.77 -5.60
C ILE A 425 4.25 -5.35 -6.28
N THR A 426 3.14 -4.62 -6.20
CA THR A 426 1.95 -4.88 -7.01
C THR A 426 1.99 -4.02 -8.26
N LEU A 427 1.66 -4.61 -9.40
CA LEU A 427 1.64 -3.98 -10.73
C LEU A 427 0.28 -4.24 -11.39
N PRO A 428 -0.39 -3.22 -11.95
CA PRO A 428 -1.74 -3.35 -12.52
C PRO A 428 -1.70 -3.89 -13.95
N VAL A 429 -1.33 -5.15 -14.11
CA VAL A 429 -1.06 -5.80 -15.40
C VAL A 429 -2.32 -5.97 -16.22
N GLY A 430 -3.42 -6.43 -15.60
CA GLY A 430 -4.66 -6.80 -16.29
C GLY A 430 -5.86 -5.94 -15.92
N VAL A 431 -6.91 -6.17 -16.67
CA VAL A 431 -8.29 -5.74 -16.36
C VAL A 431 -9.24 -6.88 -16.72
N THR A 432 -10.43 -6.88 -16.13
CA THR A 432 -11.48 -7.83 -16.54
C THR A 432 -11.97 -7.53 -17.95
N ASP A 433 -12.33 -8.57 -18.70
CA ASP A 433 -12.95 -8.45 -20.01
C ASP A 433 -14.41 -7.95 -19.88
N GLU A 434 -14.99 -7.45 -20.99
CA GLU A 434 -16.37 -6.91 -21.00
C GLU A 434 -17.41 -7.95 -20.58
N ASP A 435 -17.20 -9.22 -20.93
CA ASP A 435 -18.10 -10.34 -20.62
C ASP A 435 -17.89 -10.92 -19.19
N HIS A 436 -16.99 -10.33 -18.37
CA HIS A 436 -16.75 -10.81 -17.02
C HIS A 436 -18.01 -10.66 -16.15
N PRO A 437 -18.39 -11.66 -15.31
CA PRO A 437 -19.59 -11.59 -14.46
C PRO A 437 -19.65 -10.36 -13.54
N ASP A 438 -18.49 -9.87 -13.12
CA ASP A 438 -18.35 -8.69 -12.27
C ASP A 438 -18.27 -7.37 -13.05
N GLY A 439 -18.34 -7.40 -14.38
CA GLY A 439 -18.20 -6.26 -15.28
C GLY A 439 -16.77 -6.08 -15.82
N GLY A 440 -16.68 -5.44 -16.99
CA GLY A 440 -15.40 -5.19 -17.68
C GLY A 440 -14.64 -3.99 -17.10
N GLY A 441 -13.33 -3.97 -17.35
CA GLY A 441 -12.46 -2.85 -17.02
C GLY A 441 -12.03 -2.76 -15.54
N LEU A 442 -12.40 -3.72 -14.69
CA LEU A 442 -11.94 -3.76 -13.30
C LEU A 442 -10.45 -4.14 -13.24
N PRO A 443 -9.63 -3.40 -12.50
CA PRO A 443 -8.20 -3.68 -12.42
C PRO A 443 -7.88 -5.04 -11.80
N MET A 444 -6.88 -5.72 -12.38
CA MET A 444 -6.29 -6.96 -11.86
C MET A 444 -4.77 -6.80 -11.76
N GLY A 445 -4.26 -6.90 -10.52
CA GLY A 445 -2.83 -6.76 -10.24
C GLY A 445 -2.12 -8.09 -10.10
N VAL A 446 -0.83 -8.11 -10.50
CA VAL A 446 0.11 -9.17 -10.13
C VAL A 446 1.08 -8.64 -9.08
N GLN A 447 1.65 -9.54 -8.28
CA GLN A 447 2.65 -9.24 -7.27
C GLN A 447 3.99 -9.89 -7.65
N LEU A 448 5.07 -9.12 -7.56
CA LEU A 448 6.43 -9.64 -7.56
C LEU A 448 7.00 -9.53 -6.14
N ILE A 449 7.47 -10.63 -5.58
CA ILE A 449 8.12 -10.70 -4.26
C ILE A 449 9.61 -10.87 -4.50
N GLY A 450 10.42 -9.94 -4.01
CA GLY A 450 11.87 -9.92 -4.21
C GLY A 450 12.65 -10.57 -3.08
N ARG A 451 13.97 -10.65 -3.27
CA ARG A 451 14.92 -11.03 -2.21
C ARG A 451 15.00 -9.93 -1.13
N PRO A 452 15.50 -10.22 0.08
CA PRO A 452 15.76 -9.18 1.08
C PRO A 452 16.61 -8.03 0.49
N GLY A 453 16.11 -6.81 0.61
CA GLY A 453 16.77 -5.61 0.03
C GLY A 453 16.63 -5.46 -1.48
N GLY A 454 15.83 -6.29 -2.15
CA GLY A 454 15.70 -6.37 -3.61
C GLY A 454 14.79 -5.35 -4.27
N GLU A 455 14.46 -4.23 -3.63
CA GLU A 455 13.53 -3.22 -4.18
C GLU A 455 13.94 -2.73 -5.56
N ARG A 456 15.24 -2.54 -5.81
CA ARG A 456 15.77 -2.09 -7.12
C ARG A 456 15.45 -3.06 -8.25
N VAL A 457 15.54 -4.36 -7.98
CA VAL A 457 15.20 -5.42 -8.95
C VAL A 457 13.71 -5.39 -9.25
N LEU A 458 12.87 -5.29 -8.22
CA LEU A 458 11.42 -5.19 -8.39
C LEU A 458 11.00 -3.95 -9.19
N LEU A 459 11.62 -2.81 -8.92
CA LEU A 459 11.37 -1.56 -9.66
C LEU A 459 11.86 -1.67 -11.12
N ALA A 460 13.01 -2.29 -11.36
CA ALA A 460 13.50 -2.51 -12.72
C ALA A 460 12.58 -3.42 -13.54
N MET A 461 12.13 -4.54 -12.98
CA MET A 461 11.15 -5.43 -13.63
C MET A 461 9.80 -4.74 -13.84
N GLY A 462 9.33 -4.01 -12.81
CA GLY A 462 8.09 -3.23 -12.89
C GLY A 462 8.13 -2.23 -14.05
N ALA A 463 9.23 -1.49 -14.21
CA ALA A 463 9.42 -0.54 -15.31
C ALA A 463 9.42 -1.23 -16.69
N GLN A 464 9.99 -2.42 -16.80
CA GLN A 464 9.96 -3.19 -18.04
C GLN A 464 8.54 -3.64 -18.41
N LEU A 465 7.77 -4.12 -17.43
CA LEU A 465 6.35 -4.46 -17.61
C LEU A 465 5.53 -3.20 -17.96
N GLU A 466 5.73 -2.10 -17.25
CA GLU A 466 5.04 -0.82 -17.48
C GLU A 466 5.20 -0.32 -18.91
N ARG A 467 6.42 -0.35 -19.45
CA ARG A 467 6.70 0.08 -20.85
C ARG A 467 5.98 -0.74 -21.87
N ARG A 468 5.73 -2.02 -21.63
CA ARG A 468 5.05 -2.93 -22.54
C ARG A 468 3.52 -2.84 -22.40
N LEU A 469 3.02 -2.81 -21.17
CA LEU A 469 1.59 -2.90 -20.87
C LEU A 469 0.91 -1.53 -20.80
N ARG A 470 1.68 -0.45 -20.54
CA ARG A 470 1.22 0.94 -20.56
C ARG A 470 -0.04 1.20 -19.72
N TRP A 471 -0.14 0.56 -18.56
CA TRP A 471 -1.31 0.70 -17.65
C TRP A 471 -1.56 2.12 -17.17
N GLN A 472 -0.57 3.01 -17.17
CA GLN A 472 -0.71 4.42 -16.84
C GLN A 472 -1.65 5.19 -17.78
N ARG A 473 -2.12 4.55 -18.86
CA ARG A 473 -3.15 5.07 -19.77
C ARG A 473 -4.56 4.63 -19.40
N ARG A 474 -4.70 3.76 -18.40
CA ARG A 474 -5.99 3.26 -17.94
C ARG A 474 -6.40 4.10 -16.73
N HIS A 475 -7.53 4.74 -16.83
CA HIS A 475 -8.05 5.63 -15.78
C HIS A 475 -9.51 5.32 -15.49
N PRO A 476 -9.97 5.50 -14.24
CA PRO A 476 -11.38 5.41 -13.90
C PRO A 476 -12.17 6.60 -14.49
N ALA A 477 -13.49 6.48 -14.58
CA ALA A 477 -14.35 7.55 -15.09
C ALA A 477 -14.18 8.89 -14.34
N ALA A 478 -13.90 8.83 -13.04
CA ALA A 478 -13.62 10.01 -12.20
C ALA A 478 -12.37 10.81 -12.65
N TRP A 479 -11.53 10.26 -13.53
CA TRP A 479 -10.34 10.94 -14.03
C TRP A 479 -10.66 12.13 -14.94
N THR A 480 -11.67 11.99 -15.75
CA THR A 480 -12.09 13.02 -16.73
C THR A 480 -13.28 13.86 -16.24
N ALA A 481 -13.79 13.58 -15.06
CA ALA A 481 -14.91 14.29 -14.44
C ALA A 481 -14.54 15.65 -13.86
#